data_0cfbe7bbf8e25d00007b28e6074ffc48
#
_entry.id   0cfbe7bbf8e25d00007b28e6074ffc48
#
_cell.length_a   1.000
_cell.length_b   1.000
_cell.length_c   1.000
_cell.angle_alpha   90.00
_cell.angle_beta   90.00
_cell.angle_gamma   90.00
#
_symmetry.space_group_name_H-M   'P 1'
#
loop_
_entity.id
_entity.type
_entity.pdbx_description
1 polymer ?
#
loop_
_entity_poly.entity_id
_entity_poly.type
_entity_poly.pdbx_seq_one_letter_code
_entity_poly.pdbx_strand_id
1 'polypeptide(L)'
;MLIFTTVNNPGIYHLFVYGSLRSGFKSPVYEYISRFFSFAGKAKVRGKMFDMGSYPAGMPTNDSHFIVGELYVANNPLEFSWAIGQLDDYEGVSVEPDEVQLYRREITEVYIDNKVVHAWIYWYNGDVSGRPLIASGDLIEYLNEKK
;
A
#
# COMPACT_ATOMS: atom_id res chain seq x y z
N MET A 1 -7.79 -20.29 26.03
CA MET A 1 -7.37 -19.64 25.83
C MET A 1 -7.19 -19.42 24.70
N LEU A 2 -7.26 -19.23 23.85
CA LEU A 2 -7.18 -18.98 22.87
C LEU A 2 -6.91 -17.86 22.37
N ILE A 3 -6.67 -17.07 22.95
CA ILE A 3 -6.33 -15.82 22.77
C ILE A 3 -5.19 -15.66 21.98
N PHE A 4 -4.46 -16.57 21.78
CA PHE A 4 -3.31 -16.46 21.03
C PHE A 4 -3.51 -16.09 19.64
N THR A 5 -4.65 -16.33 19.08
CA THR A 5 -4.93 -15.98 17.71
C THR A 5 -4.95 -14.48 17.50
N THR A 6 -5.18 -13.70 18.54
CA THR A 6 -5.20 -12.27 18.39
C THR A 6 -3.83 -11.67 18.30
N VAL A 7 -2.80 -12.40 18.68
CA VAL A 7 -1.43 -11.90 18.63
C VAL A 7 -0.99 -11.65 17.20
N ASN A 8 -1.46 -12.47 16.27
CA ASN A 8 -1.08 -12.36 14.86
C ASN A 8 -2.06 -11.56 14.02
N ASN A 9 -3.09 -11.03 14.67
CA ASN A 9 -4.08 -10.21 14.00
C ASN A 9 -4.41 -9.01 14.86
N PRO A 10 -3.76 -7.86 14.63
CA PRO A 10 -3.96 -6.67 15.45
C PRO A 10 -5.32 -6.01 15.25
N GLY A 11 -6.23 -6.59 14.46
CA GLY A 11 -7.55 -6.01 14.25
C GLY A 11 -7.55 -4.84 13.29
N ILE A 12 -6.55 -4.73 12.42
CA ILE A 12 -6.47 -3.66 11.45
C ILE A 12 -6.91 -4.20 10.09
N TYR A 13 -8.02 -3.65 9.58
CA TYR A 13 -8.67 -4.11 8.35
C TYR A 13 -8.67 -3.07 7.25
N HIS A 14 -7.87 -2.03 7.39
CA HIS A 14 -7.69 -1.00 6.38
C HIS A 14 -6.43 -1.26 5.56
N LEU A 15 -6.46 -0.85 4.30
CA LEU A 15 -5.34 -0.97 3.37
C LEU A 15 -5.15 0.35 2.65
N PHE A 16 -3.93 0.87 2.64
CA PHE A 16 -3.58 2.07 1.90
C PHE A 16 -2.81 1.66 0.65
N VAL A 17 -3.23 2.16 -0.51
CA VAL A 17 -2.59 1.85 -1.79
C VAL A 17 -2.17 3.13 -2.49
N TYR A 18 -1.01 3.11 -3.14
CA TYR A 18 -0.46 4.29 -3.80
C TYR A 18 0.05 4.03 -5.23
N GLY A 19 0.06 2.79 -5.67
CA GLY A 19 0.54 2.41 -7.00
C GLY A 19 -0.59 1.84 -7.87
N SER A 20 -0.30 0.75 -8.57
CA SER A 20 -1.24 0.15 -9.52
C SER A 20 -2.53 -0.36 -8.88
N LEU A 21 -2.57 -0.47 -7.56
CA LEU A 21 -3.78 -0.86 -6.85
C LEU A 21 -4.79 0.28 -6.72
N ARG A 22 -4.41 1.52 -7.07
CA ARG A 22 -5.34 2.65 -7.02
C ARG A 22 -6.38 2.57 -8.13
N SER A 23 -7.56 3.10 -7.84
CA SER A 23 -8.70 3.08 -8.76
C SER A 23 -8.40 3.73 -10.12
N GLY A 24 -7.49 4.72 -10.15
CA GLY A 24 -7.14 5.41 -11.38
C GLY A 24 -6.46 4.55 -12.43
N PHE A 25 -5.90 3.41 -12.03
CA PHE A 25 -5.21 2.52 -12.96
C PHE A 25 -6.12 1.43 -13.54
N LYS A 26 -7.22 1.12 -12.87
CA LYS A 26 -8.20 0.13 -13.32
C LYS A 26 -7.56 -1.20 -13.74
N SER A 27 -6.53 -1.60 -13.00
CA SER A 27 -5.84 -2.87 -13.26
C SER A 27 -6.70 -4.06 -12.82
N PRO A 28 -6.37 -5.29 -13.27
CA PRO A 28 -7.06 -6.48 -12.73
C PRO A 28 -6.94 -6.60 -11.22
N VAL A 29 -5.83 -6.13 -10.65
CA VAL A 29 -5.64 -6.18 -9.21
C VAL A 29 -6.55 -5.18 -8.52
N TYR A 30 -6.80 -4.04 -9.13
CA TYR A 30 -7.77 -3.08 -8.60
C TYR A 30 -9.17 -3.71 -8.55
N GLU A 31 -9.55 -4.46 -9.59
CA GLU A 31 -10.85 -5.13 -9.59
C GLU A 31 -10.93 -6.15 -8.46
N TYR A 32 -9.84 -6.86 -8.18
CA TYR A 32 -9.78 -7.79 -7.06
C TYR A 32 -9.99 -7.03 -5.74
N ILE A 33 -9.30 -5.91 -5.56
CA ILE A 33 -9.44 -5.09 -4.36
C ILE A 33 -10.90 -4.66 -4.20
N SER A 34 -11.54 -4.20 -5.27
CA SER A 34 -12.90 -3.69 -5.18
C SER A 34 -13.93 -4.74 -4.79
N ARG A 35 -13.62 -6.02 -4.90
CA ARG A 35 -14.50 -7.09 -4.45
C ARG A 35 -14.45 -7.30 -2.94
N PHE A 36 -13.27 -7.15 -2.35
CA PHE A 36 -13.06 -7.48 -0.94
C PHE A 36 -12.88 -6.27 -0.05
N PHE A 37 -12.71 -5.10 -0.65
CA PHE A 37 -12.48 -3.85 0.08
C PHE A 37 -13.36 -2.75 -0.48
N SER A 38 -13.78 -1.84 0.41
CA SER A 38 -14.55 -0.67 0.00
C SER A 38 -13.68 0.58 0.10
N PHE A 39 -13.82 1.47 -0.87
CA PHE A 39 -13.09 2.73 -0.90
C PHE A 39 -13.53 3.61 0.27
N ALA A 40 -12.57 4.02 1.09
CA ALA A 40 -12.85 4.87 2.25
C ALA A 40 -12.51 6.34 1.97
N GLY A 41 -11.63 6.60 1.01
CA GLY A 41 -11.32 7.97 0.64
C GLY A 41 -9.88 8.16 0.16
N LYS A 42 -9.63 9.31 -0.44
CA LYS A 42 -8.30 9.72 -0.80
C LYS A 42 -7.57 10.09 0.50
N ALA A 43 -6.32 9.67 0.61
CA ALA A 43 -5.57 9.80 1.84
C ALA A 43 -4.09 9.95 1.56
N LYS A 44 -3.29 10.14 2.61
CA LYS A 44 -1.84 10.24 2.45
C LYS A 44 -1.13 9.62 3.64
N VAL A 45 0.10 9.20 3.39
CA VAL A 45 0.99 8.67 4.42
C VAL A 45 2.32 9.42 4.35
N ARG A 46 3.05 9.44 5.46
CA ARG A 46 4.38 10.02 5.46
C ARG A 46 5.33 9.05 4.76
N GLY A 47 5.91 9.48 3.64
CA GLY A 47 6.79 8.63 2.86
C GLY A 47 7.32 9.34 1.64
N LYS A 48 8.29 8.70 0.98
CA LYS A 48 8.86 9.17 -0.29
C LYS A 48 8.61 8.13 -1.35
N MET A 49 8.28 8.59 -2.56
CA MET A 49 8.01 7.70 -3.67
C MET A 49 9.02 7.97 -4.79
N PHE A 50 9.56 6.89 -5.35
CA PHE A 50 10.58 6.95 -6.39
C PHE A 50 10.08 6.28 -7.67
N ASP A 51 10.51 6.82 -8.80
CA ASP A 51 10.17 6.27 -10.12
C ASP A 51 11.18 5.19 -10.49
N MET A 52 10.75 3.94 -10.48
CA MET A 52 11.60 2.80 -10.82
C MET A 52 11.51 2.44 -12.30
N GLY A 53 10.80 3.26 -13.09
CA GLY A 53 10.58 3.03 -14.51
C GLY A 53 9.20 2.42 -14.74
N SER A 54 9.04 1.16 -14.42
CA SER A 54 7.77 0.46 -14.66
C SER A 54 6.84 0.43 -13.46
N TYR A 55 7.30 0.88 -12.29
CA TYR A 55 6.49 0.88 -11.06
C TYR A 55 7.04 1.91 -10.08
N PRO A 56 6.23 2.36 -9.11
CA PRO A 56 6.72 3.26 -8.05
C PRO A 56 7.25 2.48 -6.87
N ALA A 57 8.25 3.04 -6.20
CA ALA A 57 8.79 2.48 -4.97
C ALA A 57 8.50 3.45 -3.83
N GLY A 58 7.63 3.07 -2.90
CA GLY A 58 7.33 3.87 -1.72
C GLY A 58 8.19 3.43 -0.55
N MET A 59 8.78 4.39 0.14
CA MET A 59 9.64 4.17 1.30
C MET A 59 9.14 5.03 2.46
N PRO A 60 9.16 4.52 3.71
CA PRO A 60 8.78 5.36 4.84
C PRO A 60 9.81 6.46 5.05
N THR A 61 9.37 7.60 5.61
CA THR A 61 10.28 8.69 5.95
C THR A 61 9.79 9.40 7.21
N ASN A 62 10.71 10.07 7.90
CA ASN A 62 10.39 10.89 9.06
C ASN A 62 10.31 12.37 8.73
N ASP A 63 10.60 12.74 7.49
CA ASP A 63 10.55 14.16 7.09
C ASP A 63 9.14 14.54 6.63
N SER A 64 9.02 15.68 5.96
CA SER A 64 7.72 16.23 5.57
C SER A 64 7.18 15.76 4.23
N HIS A 65 7.78 14.73 3.63
CA HIS A 65 7.26 14.17 2.38
C HIS A 65 6.06 13.27 2.65
N PHE A 66 5.09 13.34 1.76
CA PHE A 66 3.88 12.51 1.83
C PHE A 66 3.64 11.79 0.52
N ILE A 67 3.07 10.59 0.62
CA ILE A 67 2.62 9.82 -0.53
C ILE A 67 1.10 9.89 -0.53
N VAL A 68 0.53 10.31 -1.67
CA VAL A 68 -0.91 10.38 -1.85
C VAL A 68 -1.42 9.05 -2.39
N GLY A 69 -2.50 8.57 -1.86
CA GLY A 69 -3.08 7.31 -2.29
C GLY A 69 -4.54 7.21 -1.88
N GLU A 70 -4.98 5.98 -1.75
CA GLU A 70 -6.38 5.66 -1.42
C GLU A 70 -6.43 4.72 -0.25
N LEU A 71 -7.38 4.98 0.65
CA LEU A 71 -7.62 4.12 1.80
C LEU A 71 -8.83 3.24 1.51
N TYR A 72 -8.69 1.96 1.83
CA TYR A 72 -9.74 0.96 1.67
C TYR A 72 -9.97 0.26 3.00
N VAL A 73 -11.16 -0.28 3.18
CA VAL A 73 -11.49 -1.07 4.36
C VAL A 73 -12.09 -2.40 3.90
N ALA A 74 -11.74 -3.48 4.58
CA ALA A 74 -12.27 -4.80 4.24
C ALA A 74 -13.79 -4.82 4.40
N ASN A 75 -14.49 -5.37 3.39
CA ASN A 75 -15.95 -5.52 3.45
C ASN A 75 -16.36 -6.49 4.53
N ASN A 76 -15.57 -7.55 4.72
CA ASN A 76 -15.84 -8.58 5.72
C ASN A 76 -14.52 -8.92 6.42
N PRO A 77 -14.40 -8.56 7.71
CA PRO A 77 -13.16 -8.86 8.45
C PRO A 77 -12.79 -10.33 8.46
N LEU A 78 -13.77 -11.23 8.33
CA LEU A 78 -13.50 -12.67 8.32
C LEU A 78 -12.77 -13.12 7.06
N GLU A 79 -12.86 -12.34 5.97
CA GLU A 79 -12.17 -12.63 4.71
C GLU A 79 -10.85 -11.91 4.59
N PHE A 80 -10.54 -11.02 5.53
CA PHE A 80 -9.37 -10.15 5.41
C PHE A 80 -8.06 -10.92 5.23
N SER A 81 -7.82 -11.93 6.06
CA SER A 81 -6.56 -12.68 6.01
C SER A 81 -6.34 -13.34 4.64
N TRP A 82 -7.40 -13.90 4.08
CA TRP A 82 -7.32 -14.53 2.77
C TRP A 82 -7.09 -13.48 1.69
N ALA A 83 -7.85 -12.40 1.72
CA ALA A 83 -7.75 -11.34 0.72
C ALA A 83 -6.38 -10.67 0.73
N ILE A 84 -5.86 -10.34 1.92
CA ILE A 84 -4.57 -9.67 2.01
C ILE A 84 -3.44 -10.64 1.62
N GLY A 85 -3.61 -11.93 1.85
CA GLY A 85 -2.64 -12.94 1.44
C GLY A 85 -2.48 -13.00 -0.07
N GLN A 86 -3.56 -12.83 -0.82
CA GLN A 86 -3.50 -12.78 -2.27
C GLN A 86 -2.75 -11.54 -2.75
N LEU A 87 -2.95 -10.41 -2.08
CA LEU A 87 -2.22 -9.18 -2.41
C LEU A 87 -0.75 -9.30 -2.04
N ASP A 88 -0.43 -9.98 -0.93
CA ASP A 88 0.96 -10.25 -0.56
C ASP A 88 1.68 -11.01 -1.67
N ASP A 89 1.02 -12.00 -2.26
CA ASP A 89 1.60 -12.76 -3.37
C ASP A 89 1.83 -11.87 -4.59
N TYR A 90 0.87 -11.03 -4.91
CA TYR A 90 0.99 -10.10 -6.04
C TYR A 90 2.13 -9.11 -5.83
N GLU A 91 2.30 -8.60 -4.61
CA GLU A 91 3.33 -7.61 -4.30
C GLU A 91 4.71 -8.23 -4.02
N GLY A 92 4.82 -9.54 -4.05
CA GLY A 92 6.10 -10.19 -3.80
C GLY A 92 6.55 -10.11 -2.35
N VAL A 93 5.61 -10.14 -1.41
CA VAL A 93 5.91 -10.17 0.02
C VAL A 93 6.20 -11.58 0.46
N SER A 94 5.38 -12.55 -0.02
CA SER A 94 5.54 -13.96 0.29
C SER A 94 6.31 -14.62 -0.85
N VAL A 95 7.58 -14.91 -0.62
CA VAL A 95 8.46 -15.47 -1.66
C VAL A 95 9.13 -16.75 -1.16
N GLU A 96 9.63 -17.54 -2.10
CA GLU A 96 10.42 -18.71 -1.75
C GLU A 96 11.76 -18.30 -1.15
N PRO A 97 12.42 -19.14 -0.36
CA PRO A 97 13.63 -18.75 0.36
C PRO A 97 14.77 -18.18 -0.49
N ASP A 98 14.84 -18.57 -1.77
CA ASP A 98 15.88 -18.10 -2.66
C ASP A 98 15.48 -16.90 -3.52
N GLU A 99 14.27 -16.38 -3.33
CA GLU A 99 13.77 -15.24 -4.08
C GLU A 99 13.95 -13.95 -3.30
N VAL A 100 14.03 -12.81 -4.02
CA VAL A 100 14.12 -11.49 -3.41
C VAL A 100 12.72 -10.99 -3.08
N GLN A 101 12.53 -10.61 -1.83
CA GLN A 101 11.25 -10.02 -1.41
C GLN A 101 11.18 -8.58 -1.93
N LEU A 102 10.25 -8.31 -2.82
CA LEU A 102 10.14 -7.03 -3.51
C LEU A 102 9.51 -5.94 -2.63
N TYR A 103 8.46 -6.27 -1.91
CA TYR A 103 7.79 -5.36 -1.00
C TYR A 103 7.62 -6.02 0.36
N ARG A 104 7.46 -5.19 1.40
CA ARG A 104 7.09 -5.66 2.72
C ARG A 104 5.81 -4.98 3.16
N ARG A 105 4.93 -5.71 3.81
CA ARG A 105 3.67 -5.18 4.30
C ARG A 105 3.81 -4.80 5.77
N GLU A 106 3.51 -3.54 6.08
CA GLU A 106 3.62 -3.01 7.44
C GLU A 106 2.40 -2.16 7.76
N ILE A 107 2.20 -1.88 9.03
CA ILE A 107 1.15 -0.98 9.51
C ILE A 107 1.73 0.42 9.55
N THR A 108 0.96 1.40 9.10
CA THR A 108 1.37 2.81 9.12
C THR A 108 0.19 3.70 9.50
N GLU A 109 0.50 4.93 9.88
CA GLU A 109 -0.51 5.95 10.12
C GLU A 109 -0.91 6.58 8.80
N VAL A 110 -2.21 6.61 8.54
CA VAL A 110 -2.79 7.21 7.34
C VAL A 110 -3.58 8.44 7.74
N TYR A 111 -3.32 9.54 7.04
CA TYR A 111 -3.99 10.81 7.31
C TYR A 111 -5.14 11.00 6.33
N ILE A 112 -6.35 11.06 6.85
CA ILE A 112 -7.56 11.22 6.06
C ILE A 112 -8.56 12.08 6.81
N ASP A 113 -9.07 13.14 6.17
CA ASP A 113 -10.13 14.02 6.73
C ASP A 113 -9.83 14.49 8.15
N ASN A 114 -8.61 14.99 8.39
CA ASN A 114 -8.18 15.52 9.69
C ASN A 114 -8.14 14.49 10.82
N LYS A 115 -8.05 13.21 10.46
CA LYS A 115 -7.90 12.15 11.46
C LYS A 115 -6.83 11.17 11.00
N VAL A 116 -6.42 10.31 11.92
CA VAL A 116 -5.40 9.28 11.67
C VAL A 116 -6.06 7.92 11.77
N VAL A 117 -5.82 7.09 10.75
CA VAL A 117 -6.30 5.71 10.71
C VAL A 117 -5.08 4.83 10.52
N HIS A 118 -5.01 3.72 11.24
CA HIS A 118 -3.93 2.75 11.03
C HIS A 118 -4.33 1.79 9.92
N ALA A 119 -3.41 1.55 9.01
CA ALA A 119 -3.67 0.70 7.84
C ALA A 119 -2.42 -0.06 7.44
N TRP A 120 -2.64 -1.14 6.69
CA TRP A 120 -1.54 -1.87 6.06
C TRP A 120 -1.10 -1.13 4.81
N ILE A 121 0.21 -1.17 4.53
CA ILE A 121 0.80 -0.58 3.34
C ILE A 121 1.90 -1.50 2.82
N TYR A 122 2.14 -1.46 1.52
CA TYR A 122 3.25 -2.19 0.91
C TYR A 122 4.40 -1.23 0.67
N TRP A 123 5.46 -1.34 1.47
CA TRP A 123 6.67 -0.54 1.29
C TRP A 123 7.65 -1.30 0.39
N TYR A 124 8.34 -0.57 -0.48
CA TYR A 124 9.36 -1.17 -1.32
C TYR A 124 10.54 -1.65 -0.44
N ASN A 125 11.05 -2.82 -0.76
CA ASN A 125 12.07 -3.49 0.06
C ASN A 125 13.45 -3.48 -0.58
N GLY A 126 13.65 -2.73 -1.66
CA GLY A 126 14.90 -2.71 -2.41
C GLY A 126 15.61 -1.36 -2.34
N ASP A 127 16.59 -1.19 -3.23
CA ASP A 127 17.41 0.00 -3.30
C ASP A 127 16.81 1.00 -4.30
N VAL A 128 16.70 2.26 -3.89
CA VAL A 128 16.18 3.32 -4.74
C VAL A 128 17.26 4.34 -5.14
N SER A 129 18.54 4.02 -4.88
CA SER A 129 19.65 4.92 -5.17
C SER A 129 19.65 5.32 -6.65
N GLY A 130 19.79 6.62 -6.90
CA GLY A 130 19.82 7.14 -8.27
C GLY A 130 18.49 7.21 -8.98
N ARG A 131 17.39 6.81 -8.32
CA ARG A 131 16.07 6.87 -8.94
C ARG A 131 15.42 8.23 -8.70
N PRO A 132 14.65 8.74 -9.68
CA PRO A 132 14.00 10.05 -9.53
C PRO A 132 12.98 10.03 -8.39
N LEU A 133 13.00 11.06 -7.58
CA LEU A 133 11.98 11.24 -6.53
C LEU A 133 10.72 11.81 -7.18
N ILE A 134 9.57 11.24 -6.87
CA ILE A 134 8.29 11.78 -7.26
C ILE A 134 7.90 12.81 -6.22
N ALA A 135 8.30 14.07 -6.45
CA ALA A 135 8.21 15.13 -5.44
C ALA A 135 6.77 15.41 -4.96
N SER A 136 5.80 15.29 -5.86
CA SER A 136 4.40 15.51 -5.50
C SER A 136 3.86 14.42 -4.58
N GLY A 137 4.49 13.23 -4.59
CA GLY A 137 3.99 12.08 -3.85
C GLY A 137 2.74 11.47 -4.45
N ASP A 138 2.28 11.94 -5.60
CA ASP A 138 1.06 11.44 -6.26
C ASP A 138 1.42 10.86 -7.61
N LEU A 139 1.38 9.54 -7.72
CA LEU A 139 1.79 8.84 -8.93
C LEU A 139 0.92 9.22 -10.14
N ILE A 140 -0.38 9.36 -9.95
CA ILE A 140 -1.27 9.71 -11.04
C ILE A 140 -0.95 11.10 -11.58
N GLU A 141 -0.76 12.07 -10.69
CA GLU A 141 -0.38 13.42 -11.07
C GLU A 141 0.97 13.41 -11.79
N TYR A 142 1.95 12.70 -11.26
CA TYR A 142 3.27 12.59 -11.83
C TYR A 142 3.24 12.03 -13.26
N LEU A 143 2.47 10.94 -13.46
CA LEU A 143 2.36 10.33 -14.79
C LEU A 143 1.65 11.26 -15.78
N ASN A 144 0.66 12.02 -15.31
CA ASN A 144 -0.03 12.99 -16.17
C ASN A 144 0.88 14.13 -16.59
N GLU A 145 1.76 14.57 -15.72
CA GLU A 145 2.71 15.64 -16.05
C GLU A 145 3.76 15.22 -17.09
N LYS A 146 4.01 13.91 -17.21
CA LYS A 146 4.99 13.39 -18.17
C LYS A 146 4.44 13.22 -19.57
N LYS A 147 3.15 13.42 -19.78
CA LYS A 147 2.53 13.23 -21.09
C LYS A 147 2.75 14.43 -22.04
#